data_f345d167924877e13e867b6c69d17b47
#
_entry.id   f345d167924877e13e867b6c69d17b47
#
_cell.length_a   1.000
_cell.length_b   1.000
_cell.length_c   1.000
_cell.angle_alpha   90.00
_cell.angle_beta   90.00
_cell.angle_gamma   90.00
#
_symmetry.space_group_name_H-M   'P 1'
#
loop_
_entity.id
_entity.type
_entity.pdbx_description
1 polymer ?
#
loop_
_entity_poly.entity_id
_entity_poly.type
_entity_poly.pdbx_seq_one_letter_code
_entity_poly.pdbx_strand_id
1 'polypeptide(L)'
;MIKSRNRFLFVLVVSVCLCLGAMLMGSPLAAQSTYGSVTGTIRDASGAAVPDATVTLTSATTDFKATFTTGADGEYTFVNLNQGSYTVEVDKPGFKHVKRADVTVQVQIGTRIDVALEVGAQTQTVEVTAETPLLTPNSATLGQIVDERKTNEIPLNGRNVFNLILLSPAAVAQGG
;
A
#
# COMPACT_ATOMS: atom_id res chain seq x y z
N MET A 1 -30.04 47.00 43.20
CA MET A 1 -30.45 46.20 41.99
C MET A 1 -29.42 46.14 40.84
N ILE A 2 -28.36 46.93 40.83
CA ILE A 2 -27.37 47.01 39.74
C ILE A 2 -26.32 45.85 39.79
N LYS A 3 -26.01 45.33 40.99
CA LYS A 3 -24.95 44.28 41.15
C LYS A 3 -25.31 42.92 40.61
N SER A 4 -26.58 42.58 40.49
CA SER A 4 -27.05 41.29 39.91
C SER A 4 -26.94 41.28 38.37
N ARG A 5 -27.21 42.42 37.73
CA ARG A 5 -27.20 42.54 36.26
C ARG A 5 -25.81 42.41 35.67
N ASN A 6 -24.78 42.91 36.36
CA ASN A 6 -23.39 42.77 35.91
C ASN A 6 -22.86 41.33 36.04
N ARG A 7 -23.33 40.60 37.08
CA ARG A 7 -22.95 39.17 37.23
C ARG A 7 -23.57 38.29 36.13
N PHE A 8 -24.80 38.61 35.74
CA PHE A 8 -25.49 37.91 34.66
C PHE A 8 -24.81 38.16 33.30
N LEU A 9 -24.44 39.40 33.03
CA LEU A 9 -23.70 39.80 31.83
C LEU A 9 -22.33 39.12 31.78
N PHE A 10 -21.62 39.05 32.91
CA PHE A 10 -20.31 38.40 32.98
C PHE A 10 -20.39 36.88 32.68
N VAL A 11 -21.39 36.20 33.27
CA VAL A 11 -21.62 34.77 33.01
C VAL A 11 -21.97 34.52 31.54
N LEU A 12 -22.76 35.37 30.92
CA LEU A 12 -23.15 35.27 29.52
C LEU A 12 -21.96 35.47 28.60
N VAL A 13 -21.08 36.43 28.86
CA VAL A 13 -19.85 36.68 28.09
C VAL A 13 -18.89 35.50 28.22
N VAL A 14 -18.71 34.95 29.44
CA VAL A 14 -17.84 33.76 29.66
C VAL A 14 -18.39 32.54 28.92
N SER A 15 -19.73 32.33 28.96
CA SER A 15 -20.37 31.23 28.23
C SER A 15 -20.21 31.35 26.73
N VAL A 16 -20.34 32.56 26.16
CA VAL A 16 -20.13 32.80 24.74
C VAL A 16 -18.67 32.60 24.36
N CYS A 17 -17.70 33.06 25.16
CA CYS A 17 -16.28 32.79 24.92
C CYS A 17 -15.94 31.31 25.00
N LEU A 18 -16.54 30.57 25.92
CA LEU A 18 -16.34 29.12 26.03
C LEU A 18 -16.90 28.37 24.83
N CYS A 19 -18.08 28.74 24.34
CA CYS A 19 -18.67 28.17 23.12
C CYS A 19 -17.84 28.51 21.87
N LEU A 20 -17.33 29.75 21.77
CA LEU A 20 -16.46 30.15 20.67
C LEU A 20 -15.12 29.40 20.69
N GLY A 21 -14.54 29.19 21.87
CA GLY A 21 -13.33 28.39 22.09
C GLY A 21 -13.53 26.92 21.73
N ALA A 22 -14.67 26.33 22.03
CA ALA A 22 -15.01 24.96 21.66
C ALA A 22 -15.20 24.78 20.14
N MET A 23 -15.70 25.79 19.43
CA MET A 23 -15.80 25.78 17.98
C MET A 23 -14.44 25.88 17.28
N LEU A 24 -13.43 26.50 17.89
CA LEU A 24 -12.07 26.61 17.37
C LEU A 24 -11.24 25.33 17.59
N MET A 25 -11.66 24.43 18.47
CA MET A 25 -11.09 23.07 18.62
C MET A 25 -11.71 22.08 17.64
N GLY A 26 -12.01 22.51 16.40
CA GLY A 26 -12.40 21.64 15.31
C GLY A 26 -11.34 20.57 15.12
N SER A 27 -11.71 19.32 15.37
CA SER A 27 -10.85 18.16 15.11
C SER A 27 -10.31 18.26 13.70
N PRO A 28 -9.00 18.07 13.46
CA PRO A 28 -8.51 17.95 12.10
C PRO A 28 -9.25 16.77 11.46
N LEU A 29 -10.14 17.06 10.51
CA LEU A 29 -10.65 16.03 9.62
C LEU A 29 -9.43 15.51 8.87
N ALA A 30 -8.88 14.39 9.33
CA ALA A 30 -7.87 13.66 8.60
C ALA A 30 -8.49 13.29 7.25
N ALA A 31 -8.14 14.04 6.21
CA ALA A 31 -8.55 13.77 4.85
C ALA A 31 -7.95 12.41 4.48
N GLN A 32 -8.77 11.35 4.52
CA GLN A 32 -8.35 10.02 4.11
C GLN A 32 -8.09 10.09 2.60
N SER A 33 -6.85 9.79 2.20
CA SER A 33 -6.52 9.68 0.77
C SER A 33 -7.35 8.54 0.18
N THR A 34 -8.08 8.85 -0.89
CA THR A 34 -8.85 7.87 -1.67
C THR A 34 -8.06 7.37 -2.88
N TYR A 35 -6.77 7.65 -2.92
CA TYR A 35 -5.88 7.34 -4.03
C TYR A 35 -4.87 6.27 -3.64
N GLY A 36 -4.46 5.49 -4.65
CA GLY A 36 -3.32 4.58 -4.58
C GLY A 36 -2.09 5.17 -5.26
N SER A 37 -1.01 4.39 -5.29
CA SER A 37 0.21 4.71 -6.02
C SER A 37 0.82 3.48 -6.66
N VAL A 38 1.59 3.69 -7.73
CA VAL A 38 2.45 2.67 -8.34
C VAL A 38 3.87 3.19 -8.33
N THR A 39 4.78 2.38 -7.81
CA THR A 39 6.22 2.66 -7.76
C THR A 39 7.00 1.47 -8.31
N GLY A 40 8.22 1.68 -8.72
CA GLY A 40 9.08 0.57 -9.14
C GLY A 40 10.44 1.02 -9.63
N THR A 41 11.24 0.04 -10.00
CA THR A 41 12.58 0.26 -10.59
C THR A 41 12.66 -0.45 -11.94
N ILE A 42 13.31 0.23 -12.90
CA ILE A 42 13.64 -0.33 -14.19
C ILE A 42 15.10 -0.74 -14.17
N ARG A 43 15.37 -2.02 -14.44
CA ARG A 43 16.71 -2.59 -14.47
C ARG A 43 16.93 -3.32 -15.78
N ASP A 44 18.19 -3.45 -16.18
CA ASP A 44 18.57 -4.32 -17.30
C ASP A 44 18.77 -5.78 -16.85
N ALA A 45 19.09 -6.67 -17.77
CA ALA A 45 19.35 -8.08 -17.50
C ALA A 45 20.58 -8.31 -16.59
N SER A 46 21.48 -7.32 -16.45
CA SER A 46 22.62 -7.38 -15.53
C SER A 46 22.27 -6.91 -14.11
N GLY A 47 21.07 -6.35 -13.93
CA GLY A 47 20.60 -5.75 -12.69
C GLY A 47 20.95 -4.27 -12.53
N ALA A 48 21.59 -3.65 -13.54
CA ALA A 48 21.90 -2.23 -13.52
C ALA A 48 20.63 -1.38 -13.72
N ALA A 49 20.56 -0.23 -13.06
CA ALA A 49 19.47 0.72 -13.24
C ALA A 49 19.47 1.29 -14.67
N VAL A 50 18.28 1.46 -15.24
CA VAL A 50 18.10 2.04 -16.58
C VAL A 50 17.53 3.44 -16.44
N PRO A 51 18.35 4.49 -16.61
CA PRO A 51 17.88 5.88 -16.60
C PRO A 51 17.20 6.24 -17.92
N ASP A 52 16.45 7.34 -17.91
CA ASP A 52 15.76 7.91 -19.08
C ASP A 52 14.88 6.90 -19.83
N ALA A 53 14.34 5.90 -19.15
CA ALA A 53 13.31 5.02 -19.69
C ALA A 53 11.95 5.71 -19.55
N THR A 54 11.13 5.64 -20.57
CA THR A 54 9.77 6.19 -20.56
C THR A 54 8.82 5.12 -20.04
N VAL A 55 8.22 5.37 -18.89
CA VAL A 55 7.19 4.51 -18.28
C VAL A 55 5.83 5.14 -18.53
N THR A 56 4.94 4.40 -19.15
CA THR A 56 3.56 4.84 -19.41
C THR A 56 2.60 3.97 -18.62
N LEU A 57 1.74 4.62 -17.84
CA LEU A 57 0.66 3.98 -17.08
C LEU A 57 -0.67 4.30 -17.74
N THR A 58 -1.42 3.29 -18.16
CA THR A 58 -2.73 3.45 -18.80
C THR A 58 -3.79 2.70 -17.99
N SER A 59 -4.92 3.36 -17.69
CA SER A 59 -6.06 2.71 -17.02
C SER A 59 -6.79 1.80 -17.98
N ALA A 60 -7.18 0.61 -17.51
CA ALA A 60 -7.95 -0.34 -18.32
C ALA A 60 -9.44 0.05 -18.47
N THR A 61 -9.95 0.95 -17.60
CA THR A 61 -11.37 1.30 -17.52
C THR A 61 -11.69 2.74 -17.90
N THR A 62 -10.66 3.60 -17.93
CA THR A 62 -10.80 5.02 -18.27
C THR A 62 -9.72 5.39 -19.27
N ASP A 63 -9.88 6.51 -19.96
CA ASP A 63 -8.86 7.02 -20.89
C ASP A 63 -7.66 7.67 -20.17
N PHE A 64 -7.51 7.42 -18.86
CA PHE A 64 -6.40 7.98 -18.09
C PHE A 64 -5.08 7.39 -18.54
N LYS A 65 -4.16 8.27 -18.90
CA LYS A 65 -2.80 7.93 -19.28
C LYS A 65 -1.82 8.89 -18.60
N ALA A 66 -0.81 8.34 -17.94
CA ALA A 66 0.26 9.11 -17.32
C ALA A 66 1.61 8.57 -17.80
N THR A 67 2.59 9.45 -17.94
CA THR A 67 3.94 9.10 -18.39
C THR A 67 4.96 9.64 -17.40
N PHE A 68 5.99 8.83 -17.12
CA PHE A 68 7.09 9.17 -16.23
C PHE A 68 8.42 8.76 -16.89
N THR A 69 9.46 9.57 -16.73
CA THR A 69 10.81 9.24 -17.19
C THR A 69 11.66 8.87 -16.00
N THR A 70 12.31 7.70 -16.05
CA THR A 70 13.13 7.21 -14.93
C THR A 70 14.35 8.09 -14.68
N GLY A 71 14.68 8.29 -13.40
CA GLY A 71 15.89 8.97 -12.97
C GLY A 71 17.15 8.11 -13.07
N ALA A 72 18.27 8.60 -12.54
CA ALA A 72 19.56 7.92 -12.55
C ALA A 72 19.53 6.52 -11.90
N ASP A 73 18.68 6.34 -10.89
CA ASP A 73 18.50 5.07 -10.17
C ASP A 73 17.49 4.13 -10.83
N GLY A 74 16.95 4.51 -11.99
CA GLY A 74 15.93 3.77 -12.71
C GLY A 74 14.57 3.76 -12.02
N GLU A 75 14.34 4.61 -11.01
CA GLU A 75 13.10 4.65 -10.26
C GLU A 75 12.01 5.44 -10.98
N TYR A 76 10.76 5.00 -10.79
CA TYR A 76 9.58 5.72 -11.23
C TYR A 76 8.48 5.68 -10.17
N THR A 77 7.62 6.70 -10.18
CA THR A 77 6.52 6.83 -9.22
C THR A 77 5.32 7.51 -9.86
N PHE A 78 4.17 6.87 -9.76
CA PHE A 78 2.87 7.45 -10.06
C PHE A 78 2.07 7.55 -8.78
N VAL A 79 1.56 8.73 -8.48
CA VAL A 79 0.75 9.03 -7.29
C VAL A 79 -0.65 9.48 -7.69
N ASN A 80 -1.57 9.54 -6.72
CA ASN A 80 -2.94 10.00 -6.93
C ASN A 80 -3.70 9.18 -7.98
N LEU A 81 -3.50 7.87 -7.99
CA LEU A 81 -4.19 6.96 -8.89
C LEU A 81 -5.51 6.49 -8.28
N ASN A 82 -6.57 6.50 -9.08
CA ASN A 82 -7.83 5.88 -8.70
C ASN A 82 -7.65 4.36 -8.57
N GLN A 83 -8.45 3.73 -7.74
CA GLN A 83 -8.47 2.27 -7.69
C GLN A 83 -8.91 1.69 -9.05
N GLY A 84 -8.27 0.60 -9.47
CA GLY A 84 -8.59 -0.05 -10.74
C GLY A 84 -7.45 -0.88 -11.28
N SER A 85 -7.67 -1.42 -12.49
CA SER A 85 -6.67 -2.15 -13.25
C SER A 85 -5.97 -1.21 -14.23
N TYR A 86 -4.66 -1.33 -14.29
CA TYR A 86 -3.78 -0.51 -15.12
C TYR A 86 -2.84 -1.38 -15.93
N THR A 87 -2.34 -0.82 -17.02
CA THR A 87 -1.25 -1.38 -17.82
C THR A 87 -0.04 -0.48 -17.70
N VAL A 88 1.11 -1.06 -17.37
CA VAL A 88 2.41 -0.39 -17.35
C VAL A 88 3.16 -0.77 -18.61
N GLU A 89 3.57 0.21 -19.39
CA GLU A 89 4.39 0.04 -20.59
C GLU A 89 5.71 0.77 -20.39
N VAL A 90 6.81 0.15 -20.79
CA VAL A 90 8.16 0.71 -20.64
C VAL A 90 8.86 0.71 -21.99
N ASP A 91 9.30 1.91 -22.39
CA ASP A 91 10.02 2.17 -23.62
C ASP A 91 11.41 2.77 -23.34
N LYS A 92 12.44 2.17 -23.94
CA LYS A 92 13.80 2.72 -23.95
C LYS A 92 14.50 2.34 -25.26
N PRO A 93 15.11 3.30 -25.97
CA PRO A 93 15.90 3.00 -27.17
C PRO A 93 17.01 1.99 -26.86
N GLY A 94 17.10 0.93 -27.69
CA GLY A 94 18.07 -0.16 -27.52
C GLY A 94 17.59 -1.32 -26.66
N PHE A 95 16.40 -1.21 -26.07
CA PHE A 95 15.75 -2.28 -25.30
C PHE A 95 14.44 -2.71 -25.96
N LYS A 96 14.01 -3.92 -25.65
CA LYS A 96 12.68 -4.40 -26.05
C LYS A 96 11.59 -3.63 -25.30
N HIS A 97 10.48 -3.35 -25.97
CA HIS A 97 9.29 -2.81 -25.33
C HIS A 97 8.70 -3.83 -24.35
N VAL A 98 8.45 -3.42 -23.13
CA VAL A 98 7.83 -4.27 -22.10
C VAL A 98 6.44 -3.74 -21.79
N LYS A 99 5.45 -4.63 -21.84
CA LYS A 99 4.07 -4.35 -21.47
C LYS A 99 3.66 -5.28 -20.34
N ARG A 100 3.19 -4.70 -19.24
CA ARG A 100 2.65 -5.43 -18.08
C ARG A 100 1.21 -5.02 -17.86
N ALA A 101 0.30 -5.93 -18.19
CA ALA A 101 -1.13 -5.76 -17.98
C ALA A 101 -1.55 -6.16 -16.55
N ASP A 102 -2.81 -5.87 -16.21
CA ASP A 102 -3.49 -6.30 -14.97
C ASP A 102 -2.82 -5.86 -13.66
N VAL A 103 -2.16 -4.70 -13.68
CA VAL A 103 -1.65 -4.07 -12.47
C VAL A 103 -2.80 -3.50 -11.65
N THR A 104 -3.13 -4.16 -10.55
CA THR A 104 -4.20 -3.71 -9.65
C THR A 104 -3.71 -2.63 -8.69
N VAL A 105 -4.35 -1.46 -8.73
CA VAL A 105 -4.13 -0.35 -7.80
C VAL A 105 -5.28 -0.31 -6.79
N GLN A 106 -4.94 -0.31 -5.51
CA GLN A 106 -5.88 -0.22 -4.40
C GLN A 106 -5.71 1.09 -3.66
N VAL A 107 -6.79 1.56 -3.02
CA VAL A 107 -6.77 2.78 -2.19
C VAL A 107 -5.83 2.63 -1.01
N GLN A 108 -5.04 3.66 -0.73
CA GLN A 108 -4.07 3.72 0.39
C GLN A 108 -2.96 2.66 0.34
N ILE A 109 -2.82 1.95 -0.77
CA ILE A 109 -1.77 0.95 -0.97
C ILE A 109 -0.83 1.40 -2.09
N GLY A 110 0.47 1.35 -1.82
CA GLY A 110 1.51 1.50 -2.84
C GLY A 110 1.78 0.15 -3.51
N THR A 111 1.45 0.02 -4.78
CA THR A 111 1.78 -1.17 -5.58
C THR A 111 3.19 -1.02 -6.13
N ARG A 112 4.09 -1.99 -5.84
CA ARG A 112 5.44 -1.98 -6.38
C ARG A 112 5.55 -2.90 -7.59
N ILE A 113 6.08 -2.36 -8.69
CA ILE A 113 6.25 -3.06 -9.97
C ILE A 113 7.67 -2.81 -10.48
N ASP A 114 8.55 -3.78 -10.28
CA ASP A 114 9.89 -3.75 -10.84
C ASP A 114 9.88 -4.42 -12.23
N VAL A 115 10.57 -3.83 -13.19
CA VAL A 115 10.62 -4.29 -14.58
C VAL A 115 12.06 -4.50 -15.00
N ALA A 116 12.34 -5.68 -15.56
CA ALA A 116 13.60 -5.99 -16.20
C ALA A 116 13.49 -5.79 -17.72
N LEU A 117 14.40 -4.99 -18.28
CA LEU A 117 14.48 -4.74 -19.71
C LEU A 117 15.55 -5.65 -20.35
N GLU A 118 15.19 -6.25 -21.47
CA GLU A 118 16.13 -7.00 -22.32
C GLU A 118 16.62 -6.11 -23.45
N VAL A 119 17.93 -6.17 -23.75
CA VAL A 119 18.50 -5.50 -24.92
C VAL A 119 17.92 -6.12 -26.20
N GLY A 120 17.46 -5.29 -27.10
CA GLY A 120 16.87 -5.75 -28.36
C GLY A 120 16.17 -4.66 -29.14
N ALA A 121 15.62 -5.02 -30.31
CA ALA A 121 14.86 -4.09 -31.12
C ALA A 121 13.53 -3.75 -30.42
N GLN A 122 13.18 -2.48 -30.41
CA GLN A 122 11.97 -1.92 -29.77
C GLN A 122 10.64 -2.48 -30.35
N THR A 123 10.71 -3.09 -31.53
CA THR A 123 9.56 -3.75 -32.19
C THR A 123 9.17 -5.09 -31.55
N GLN A 124 9.98 -5.62 -30.63
CA GLN A 124 9.67 -6.86 -29.91
C GLN A 124 9.01 -6.50 -28.57
N THR A 125 7.74 -6.86 -28.41
CA THR A 125 7.00 -6.67 -27.16
C THR A 125 7.12 -7.92 -26.31
N VAL A 126 7.54 -7.76 -25.06
CA VAL A 126 7.49 -8.80 -24.04
C VAL A 126 6.24 -8.54 -23.19
N GLU A 127 5.22 -9.37 -23.33
CA GLU A 127 4.04 -9.32 -22.51
C GLU A 127 4.32 -10.11 -21.22
N VAL A 128 4.38 -9.40 -20.10
CA VAL A 128 4.54 -10.00 -18.78
C VAL A 128 3.17 -10.00 -18.11
N THR A 129 2.53 -11.17 -18.06
CA THR A 129 1.32 -11.35 -17.25
C THR A 129 1.71 -11.18 -15.78
N ALA A 130 1.04 -10.27 -15.09
CA ALA A 130 1.27 -10.07 -13.68
C ALA A 130 0.74 -11.30 -12.92
N GLU A 131 1.60 -12.28 -12.65
CA GLU A 131 1.39 -13.07 -11.45
C GLU A 131 1.70 -12.12 -10.29
N THR A 132 0.67 -11.46 -9.79
CA THR A 132 0.75 -10.76 -8.51
C THR A 132 1.08 -11.83 -7.45
N PRO A 133 2.27 -11.83 -6.85
CA PRO A 133 2.37 -12.41 -5.53
C PRO A 133 1.40 -11.57 -4.71
N LEU A 134 0.33 -12.19 -4.24
CA LEU A 134 -0.48 -11.63 -3.17
C LEU A 134 0.51 -11.31 -2.04
N LEU A 135 1.01 -10.07 -2.03
CA LEU A 135 1.61 -9.52 -0.83
C LEU A 135 0.44 -9.49 0.15
N THR A 136 0.32 -10.59 0.89
CA THR A 136 -0.46 -10.57 2.11
C THR A 136 -0.03 -9.31 2.85
N PRO A 137 -0.95 -8.37 3.11
CA PRO A 137 -0.62 -7.25 3.96
C PRO A 137 -0.01 -7.86 5.20
N ASN A 138 1.16 -7.37 5.58
CA ASN A 138 1.88 -7.82 6.75
C ASN A 138 1.02 -7.46 7.98
N SER A 139 -0.10 -8.17 8.10
CA SER A 139 -0.81 -8.27 9.36
C SER A 139 0.17 -8.93 10.30
N ALA A 140 0.69 -8.17 11.23
CA ALA A 140 1.43 -8.67 12.37
C ALA A 140 0.51 -9.50 13.29
N THR A 141 -0.33 -10.34 12.70
CA THR A 141 -1.04 -11.40 13.39
C THR A 141 -0.05 -12.57 13.38
N LEU A 142 0.64 -12.75 14.48
CA LEU A 142 1.45 -13.92 14.79
C LEU A 142 0.53 -15.15 14.91
N GLY A 143 -0.15 -15.50 13.83
CA GLY A 143 -0.95 -16.70 13.69
C GLY A 143 -0.13 -17.72 12.91
N GLN A 144 0.50 -18.65 13.60
CA GLN A 144 1.10 -19.81 12.96
C GLN A 144 -0.03 -20.75 12.55
N ILE A 145 -0.29 -20.86 11.23
CA ILE A 145 -1.19 -21.88 10.70
C ILE A 145 -0.48 -23.22 10.85
N VAL A 146 -0.99 -24.08 11.72
CA VAL A 146 -0.52 -25.45 11.87
C VAL A 146 -1.21 -26.30 10.82
N ASP A 147 -0.48 -26.62 9.75
CA ASP A 147 -0.95 -27.49 8.67
C ASP A 147 -1.15 -28.92 9.19
N GLU A 148 -2.17 -29.64 8.69
CA GLU A 148 -2.47 -31.05 9.07
C GLU A 148 -1.26 -31.97 8.90
N ARG A 149 -0.41 -31.73 7.91
CA ARG A 149 0.82 -32.50 7.71
C ARG A 149 1.79 -32.37 8.88
N LYS A 150 1.97 -31.18 9.44
CA LYS A 150 2.83 -30.99 10.63
C LYS A 150 2.27 -31.63 11.87
N THR A 151 0.96 -31.68 12.01
CA THR A 151 0.30 -32.35 13.16
C THR A 151 0.53 -33.85 13.17
N ASN A 152 0.64 -34.48 11.98
CA ASN A 152 0.85 -35.92 11.86
C ASN A 152 2.33 -36.35 11.99
N GLU A 153 3.27 -35.43 11.71
CA GLU A 153 4.72 -35.71 11.75
C GLU A 153 5.36 -35.45 13.12
N ILE A 154 4.70 -34.66 13.98
CA ILE A 154 5.21 -34.36 15.31
C ILE A 154 4.80 -35.54 16.25
N PRO A 155 5.74 -36.20 16.93
CA PRO A 155 5.44 -37.26 17.90
C PRO A 155 4.82 -36.65 19.16
N LEU A 156 3.50 -36.50 19.14
CA LEU A 156 2.73 -35.99 20.27
C LEU A 156 2.34 -37.16 21.17
N ASN A 157 2.71 -37.09 22.42
CA ASN A 157 2.26 -38.02 23.41
C ASN A 157 0.73 -37.88 23.63
N GLY A 158 -0.05 -38.88 23.20
CA GLY A 158 -1.50 -38.90 23.34
C GLY A 158 -2.28 -38.16 22.24
N ARG A 159 -1.65 -37.65 21.14
CA ARG A 159 -2.27 -36.96 20.01
C ARG A 159 -3.23 -35.80 20.42
N ASN A 160 -2.93 -35.14 21.52
CA ASN A 160 -3.74 -34.04 22.02
C ASN A 160 -3.26 -32.73 21.38
N VAL A 161 -4.06 -32.19 20.45
CA VAL A 161 -3.76 -30.93 19.71
C VAL A 161 -3.63 -29.74 20.64
N PHE A 162 -4.18 -29.76 21.85
CA PHE A 162 -4.04 -28.66 22.81
C PHE A 162 -2.61 -28.49 23.32
N ASN A 163 -1.77 -29.55 23.28
CA ASN A 163 -0.37 -29.44 23.64
C ASN A 163 0.45 -28.66 22.63
N LEU A 164 -0.01 -28.52 21.38
CA LEU A 164 0.63 -27.68 20.36
C LEU A 164 0.47 -26.20 20.65
N ILE A 165 -0.60 -25.79 21.31
CA ILE A 165 -0.87 -24.40 21.67
C ILE A 165 0.18 -23.89 22.66
N LEU A 166 0.62 -24.78 23.59
CA LEU A 166 1.65 -24.44 24.58
C LEU A 166 3.06 -24.28 23.99
N LEU A 167 3.29 -24.82 22.79
CA LEU A 167 4.56 -24.69 22.08
C LEU A 167 4.62 -23.40 21.25
N SER A 168 3.51 -22.65 21.14
CA SER A 168 3.48 -21.35 20.49
C SER A 168 4.09 -20.29 21.39
N PRO A 169 5.09 -19.49 20.93
CA PRO A 169 5.74 -18.48 21.77
C PRO A 169 4.81 -17.34 22.24
N ALA A 170 3.57 -17.30 21.73
CA ALA A 170 2.55 -16.32 22.10
C ALA A 170 1.45 -16.87 23.05
N ALA A 171 1.48 -18.16 23.39
CA ALA A 171 0.49 -18.75 24.30
C ALA A 171 0.95 -18.58 25.76
N VAL A 172 0.38 -17.62 26.47
CA VAL A 172 0.54 -17.46 27.92
C VAL A 172 -0.57 -18.28 28.59
N ALA A 173 -0.20 -19.33 29.31
CA ALA A 173 -1.13 -20.06 30.18
C ALA A 173 -1.53 -19.11 31.34
N GLN A 174 -2.75 -18.60 31.35
CA GLN A 174 -3.33 -17.99 32.55
C GLN A 174 -3.64 -19.15 33.54
N GLY A 175 -2.77 -19.29 34.49
CA GLY A 175 -3.05 -20.13 35.66
C GLY A 175 -4.12 -19.47 36.52
N GLY A 176 -5.21 -20.17 36.75
CA GLY A 176 -6.18 -19.87 37.80
C GLY A 176 -5.69 -20.43 39.13
#